data_07c057509b1faaa1e3ce0e5aec10bd54
#
_entry.id   07c057509b1faaa1e3ce0e5aec10bd54
#
_cell.length_a   1.000
_cell.length_b   1.000
_cell.length_c   1.000
_cell.angle_alpha   90.00
_cell.angle_beta   90.00
_cell.angle_gamma   90.00
#
_symmetry.space_group_name_H-M   'P 1'
#
loop_
_entity.id
_entity.type
_entity.pdbx_description
1 polymer ?
#
loop_
_entity_poly.entity_id
_entity_poly.type
_entity_poly.pdbx_seq_one_letter_code
_entity_poly.pdbx_strand_id
1 'polypeptide(L)'
;MELTRFIDDYADDIYALALITTKNFDSAKEIFVRNCFSCPEIDDNTELPAMLKKAYPMCREAEGNDSAVTLTGIELDGKKQQLLESVLRQPFIVRAIIHMRWENDLEPEQIAKLTGESLRYVNNTLEELPEELTRELDKSYKDICFRIKADDKLKSYVIRSMNSGKKRQFEVKGE
;
A
#
# COMPACT_ATOMS: atom_id res chain seq x y z
N MET A 1 1.50 19.61 11.54
CA MET A 1 1.45 18.29 12.09
C MET A 1 2.78 17.64 11.98
N GLU A 2 3.02 16.89 12.93
CA GLU A 2 4.30 16.30 13.10
C GLU A 2 4.43 14.98 12.35
N LEU A 3 5.63 14.75 11.84
CA LEU A 3 6.00 13.52 11.16
C LEU A 3 5.62 12.27 11.95
N THR A 4 5.74 12.32 13.27
CA THR A 4 5.39 11.20 14.15
C THR A 4 3.93 10.81 13.98
N ARG A 5 3.02 11.78 13.95
CA ARG A 5 1.60 11.52 13.74
C ARG A 5 1.33 10.96 12.33
N PHE A 6 1.99 11.48 11.31
CA PHE A 6 1.89 10.92 9.97
C PHE A 6 2.27 9.43 9.97
N ILE A 7 3.38 9.11 10.61
CA ILE A 7 3.87 7.73 10.67
C ILE A 7 2.89 6.85 11.44
N ASP A 8 2.35 7.36 12.56
CA ASP A 8 1.39 6.60 13.35
C ASP A 8 0.06 6.37 12.62
N ASP A 9 -0.41 7.36 11.86
CA ASP A 9 -1.73 7.32 11.23
C ASP A 9 -1.73 6.68 9.84
N TYR A 10 -0.65 6.83 9.05
CA TYR A 10 -0.67 6.50 7.62
C TYR A 10 0.46 5.57 7.14
N ALA A 11 1.51 5.42 7.91
CA ALA A 11 2.70 4.69 7.46
C ALA A 11 2.41 3.24 7.09
N ASP A 12 1.66 2.54 7.92
CA ASP A 12 1.34 1.14 7.68
C ASP A 12 0.41 0.98 6.47
N ASP A 13 -0.51 1.92 6.24
CA ASP A 13 -1.38 1.91 5.07
C ASP A 13 -0.60 2.09 3.77
N ILE A 14 0.34 3.02 3.75
CA ILE A 14 1.20 3.26 2.59
C ILE A 14 2.09 2.05 2.34
N TYR A 15 2.70 1.51 3.37
CA TYR A 15 3.56 0.34 3.26
C TYR A 15 2.81 -0.88 2.75
N ALA A 16 1.61 -1.14 3.27
CA ALA A 16 0.79 -2.26 2.85
C ALA A 16 0.36 -2.14 1.39
N LEU A 17 -0.10 -0.96 0.95
CA LEU A 17 -0.41 -0.72 -0.46
C LEU A 17 0.82 -0.99 -1.34
N ALA A 18 1.96 -0.46 -0.96
CA ALA A 18 3.20 -0.63 -1.71
C ALA A 18 3.61 -2.10 -1.80
N LEU A 19 3.52 -2.85 -0.70
CA LEU A 19 3.92 -4.25 -0.68
C LEU A 19 2.98 -5.13 -1.52
N ILE A 20 1.67 -4.95 -1.39
CA ILE A 20 0.68 -5.72 -2.14
C ILE A 20 0.78 -5.45 -3.65
N THR A 21 1.02 -4.19 -4.03
CA THR A 21 1.08 -3.82 -5.46
C THR A 21 2.42 -4.15 -6.10
N THR A 22 3.54 -3.97 -5.41
CA THR A 22 4.87 -4.25 -5.97
C THR A 22 5.33 -5.69 -5.74
N LYS A 23 4.83 -6.37 -4.74
CA LYS A 23 5.25 -7.71 -4.32
C LYS A 23 6.74 -7.80 -3.98
N ASN A 24 7.32 -6.69 -3.55
CA ASN A 24 8.75 -6.58 -3.28
C ASN A 24 8.99 -5.74 -2.03
N PHE A 25 9.65 -6.33 -1.02
CA PHE A 25 9.92 -5.66 0.25
C PHE A 25 10.82 -4.43 0.09
N ASP A 26 11.84 -4.51 -0.75
CA ASP A 26 12.75 -3.37 -0.96
C ASP A 26 12.05 -2.21 -1.64
N SER A 27 11.24 -2.49 -2.67
CA SER A 27 10.42 -1.47 -3.33
C SER A 27 9.42 -0.84 -2.37
N ALA A 28 8.77 -1.64 -1.52
CA ALA A 28 7.82 -1.15 -0.53
C ALA A 28 8.49 -0.21 0.49
N LYS A 29 9.67 -0.56 0.97
CA LYS A 29 10.45 0.30 1.87
C LYS A 29 10.84 1.61 1.21
N GLU A 30 11.32 1.57 -0.03
CA GLU A 30 11.69 2.76 -0.78
C GLU A 30 10.50 3.69 -0.99
N ILE A 31 9.36 3.14 -1.41
CA ILE A 31 8.13 3.91 -1.62
C ILE A 31 7.68 4.56 -0.31
N PHE A 32 7.71 3.80 0.78
CA PHE A 32 7.38 4.31 2.11
C PHE A 32 8.26 5.51 2.48
N VAL A 33 9.57 5.38 2.35
CA VAL A 33 10.51 6.44 2.72
C VAL A 33 10.33 7.68 1.82
N ARG A 34 10.20 7.49 0.52
CA ARG A 34 9.97 8.58 -0.44
C ARG A 34 8.68 9.32 -0.14
N ASN A 35 7.61 8.59 0.22
CA ASN A 35 6.34 9.19 0.58
C ASN A 35 6.46 10.05 1.84
N CYS A 36 7.13 9.56 2.86
CA CYS A 36 7.38 10.32 4.07
C CYS A 36 8.12 11.64 3.79
N PHE A 37 9.12 11.59 2.92
CA PHE A 37 9.91 12.78 2.57
C PHE A 37 9.19 13.75 1.65
N SER A 38 8.27 13.29 0.80
CA SER A 38 7.53 14.14 -0.13
C SER A 38 6.26 14.75 0.47
N CYS A 39 5.95 14.43 1.72
CA CYS A 39 4.74 14.87 2.39
C CYS A 39 5.06 15.76 3.60
N PRO A 40 5.61 16.98 3.37
CA PRO A 40 6.11 17.83 4.46
C PRO A 40 4.99 18.45 5.30
N GLU A 41 3.78 18.59 4.75
CA GLU A 41 2.67 19.27 5.41
C GLU A 41 1.48 18.33 5.55
N ILE A 42 1.33 17.78 6.72
CA ILE A 42 0.18 16.99 7.11
C ILE A 42 -0.55 17.77 8.18
N ASP A 43 -1.79 18.11 7.93
CA ASP A 43 -2.63 18.81 8.90
C ASP A 43 -3.75 17.88 9.40
N ASP A 44 -4.57 18.42 10.30
CA ASP A 44 -5.67 17.64 10.90
C ASP A 44 -6.78 17.27 9.90
N ASN A 45 -6.78 17.91 8.72
CA ASN A 45 -7.75 17.63 7.67
C ASN A 45 -7.22 16.67 6.60
N THR A 46 -5.99 16.19 6.75
CA THR A 46 -5.42 15.23 5.81
C THR A 46 -6.10 13.88 5.98
N GLU A 47 -6.62 13.34 4.90
CA GLU A 47 -7.32 12.07 4.88
C GLU A 47 -6.52 10.98 4.16
N LEU A 48 -6.77 9.72 4.51
CA LEU A 48 -6.10 8.57 3.91
C LEU A 48 -6.13 8.55 2.38
N PRO A 49 -7.27 8.83 1.68
CA PRO A 49 -7.26 8.83 0.22
C PRO A 49 -6.24 9.81 -0.39
N ALA A 50 -6.03 10.97 0.22
CA ALA A 50 -5.02 11.93 -0.24
C ALA A 50 -3.60 11.37 -0.12
N MET A 51 -3.32 10.64 0.94
CA MET A 51 -2.03 9.98 1.16
C MET A 51 -1.82 8.85 0.15
N LEU A 52 -2.81 8.02 -0.07
CA LEU A 52 -2.74 6.93 -1.04
C LEU A 52 -2.60 7.45 -2.47
N LYS A 53 -3.20 8.58 -2.78
CA LYS A 53 -3.08 9.23 -4.10
C LYS A 53 -1.64 9.62 -4.41
N LYS A 54 -0.87 9.99 -3.43
CA LYS A 54 0.57 10.29 -3.60
C LYS A 54 1.40 9.01 -3.71
N ALA A 55 1.06 7.98 -2.97
CA ALA A 55 1.78 6.72 -2.96
C ALA A 55 1.55 5.90 -4.23
N TYR A 56 0.34 5.90 -4.76
CA TYR A 56 -0.05 5.04 -5.87
C TYR A 56 0.81 5.20 -7.12
N PRO A 57 1.13 6.42 -7.61
CA PRO A 57 2.02 6.57 -8.77
C PRO A 57 3.41 5.97 -8.53
N MET A 58 3.93 6.05 -7.32
CA MET A 58 5.21 5.45 -6.97
C MET A 58 5.15 3.92 -7.02
N CYS A 59 4.05 3.33 -6.57
CA CYS A 59 3.81 1.90 -6.68
C CYS A 59 3.76 1.47 -8.14
N ARG A 60 3.09 2.23 -8.99
CA ARG A 60 2.95 1.94 -10.42
C ARG A 60 4.30 2.03 -11.15
N GLU A 61 5.11 3.03 -10.84
CA GLU A 61 6.46 3.16 -11.40
C GLU A 61 7.38 2.01 -10.98
N ALA A 62 7.20 1.50 -9.77
CA ALA A 62 7.96 0.38 -9.24
C ALA A 62 7.40 -0.98 -9.64
N GLU A 63 6.31 -1.02 -10.44
CA GLU A 63 5.77 -2.25 -10.97
C GLU A 63 6.84 -2.96 -11.79
N GLY A 64 7.42 -4.00 -11.22
CA GLY A 64 8.45 -4.79 -11.85
C GLY A 64 7.88 -6.06 -12.48
N ASN A 65 8.75 -6.79 -13.17
CA ASN A 65 8.44 -8.11 -13.73
C ASN A 65 8.53 -9.21 -12.66
N ASP A 66 8.27 -8.87 -11.42
CA ASP A 66 8.36 -9.83 -10.34
C ASP A 66 7.17 -10.78 -10.38
N SER A 67 7.46 -12.06 -10.58
CA SER A 67 6.46 -13.13 -10.61
C SER A 67 6.16 -13.72 -9.22
N ALA A 68 6.70 -13.13 -8.15
CA ALA A 68 6.46 -13.63 -6.80
C ALA A 68 4.97 -13.64 -6.45
N VAL A 69 4.50 -14.77 -5.99
CA VAL A 69 3.12 -14.95 -5.53
C VAL A 69 3.05 -15.21 -4.03
N THR A 70 4.20 -15.20 -3.38
CA THR A 70 4.34 -15.46 -1.95
C THR A 70 5.25 -14.41 -1.33
N LEU A 71 4.79 -13.80 -0.25
CA LEU A 71 5.60 -12.89 0.55
C LEU A 71 6.19 -13.67 1.74
N THR A 72 7.49 -13.82 1.76
CA THR A 72 8.20 -14.50 2.86
C THR A 72 8.26 -13.61 4.10
N GLY A 73 8.26 -14.22 5.27
CA GLY A 73 8.37 -13.48 6.54
C GLY A 73 7.05 -12.98 7.11
N ILE A 74 5.93 -13.20 6.41
CA ILE A 74 4.59 -12.94 6.93
C ILE A 74 3.97 -14.27 7.32
N GLU A 75 3.75 -14.48 8.60
CA GLU A 75 3.17 -15.71 9.13
C GLU A 75 1.64 -15.63 9.09
N LEU A 76 1.03 -16.50 8.31
CA LEU A 76 -0.41 -16.63 8.16
C LEU A 76 -0.83 -18.10 8.25
N ASP A 77 -2.04 -18.37 8.72
CA ASP A 77 -2.62 -19.70 8.65
C ASP A 77 -2.85 -20.10 7.17
N GLY A 78 -3.12 -21.39 6.93
CA GLY A 78 -3.21 -21.93 5.57
C GLY A 78 -4.25 -21.24 4.68
N LYS A 79 -5.42 -20.88 5.22
CA LYS A 79 -6.47 -20.19 4.45
C LYS A 79 -6.12 -18.76 4.13
N LYS A 80 -5.56 -18.04 5.08
CA LYS A 80 -5.12 -16.66 4.87
C LYS A 80 -3.94 -16.60 3.91
N GLN A 81 -3.03 -17.56 3.99
CA GLN A 81 -1.92 -17.67 3.05
C GLN A 81 -2.43 -17.90 1.62
N GLN A 82 -3.40 -18.79 1.44
CA GLN A 82 -4.02 -19.04 0.13
C GLN A 82 -4.72 -17.78 -0.41
N LEU A 83 -5.41 -17.05 0.46
CA LEU A 83 -6.07 -15.79 0.07
C LEU A 83 -5.04 -14.77 -0.39
N LEU A 84 -3.97 -14.57 0.38
CA LEU A 84 -2.90 -13.65 0.00
C LEU A 84 -2.29 -14.02 -1.34
N GLU A 85 -1.98 -15.28 -1.55
CA GLU A 85 -1.45 -15.77 -2.83
C GLU A 85 -2.42 -15.54 -3.99
N SER A 86 -3.73 -15.73 -3.77
CA SER A 86 -4.74 -15.45 -4.78
C SER A 86 -4.77 -13.97 -5.16
N VAL A 87 -4.62 -13.08 -4.20
CA VAL A 87 -4.52 -11.63 -4.45
C VAL A 87 -3.24 -11.31 -5.21
N LEU A 88 -2.11 -11.86 -4.80
CA LEU A 88 -0.80 -11.60 -5.42
C LEU A 88 -0.69 -12.11 -6.86
N ARG A 89 -1.51 -13.09 -7.25
CA ARG A 89 -1.59 -13.58 -8.64
C ARG A 89 -2.37 -12.65 -9.56
N GLN A 90 -3.15 -11.72 -9.02
CA GLN A 90 -3.90 -10.77 -9.83
C GLN A 90 -2.96 -9.75 -10.49
N PRO A 91 -3.36 -9.17 -11.64
CA PRO A 91 -2.61 -8.06 -12.23
C PRO A 91 -2.48 -6.87 -11.25
N PHE A 92 -1.48 -6.04 -11.47
CA PHE A 92 -1.19 -4.87 -10.62
C PHE A 92 -2.43 -4.04 -10.29
N ILE A 93 -3.18 -3.63 -11.33
CA ILE A 93 -4.34 -2.76 -11.12
C ILE A 93 -5.43 -3.45 -10.28
N VAL A 94 -5.63 -4.75 -10.50
CA VAL A 94 -6.62 -5.53 -9.74
C VAL A 94 -6.19 -5.65 -8.27
N ARG A 95 -4.89 -5.90 -8.01
CA ARG A 95 -4.37 -5.90 -6.64
C ARG A 95 -4.59 -4.57 -5.94
N ALA A 96 -4.33 -3.48 -6.64
CA ALA A 96 -4.54 -2.13 -6.10
C ALA A 96 -6.01 -1.90 -5.75
N ILE A 97 -6.93 -2.25 -6.67
CA ILE A 97 -8.38 -2.10 -6.45
C ILE A 97 -8.84 -2.94 -5.26
N ILE A 98 -8.43 -4.20 -5.19
CA ILE A 98 -8.74 -5.08 -4.06
C ILE A 98 -8.27 -4.47 -2.75
N HIS A 99 -7.02 -4.05 -2.69
CA HIS A 99 -6.45 -3.49 -1.47
C HIS A 99 -7.19 -2.24 -1.00
N MET A 100 -7.45 -1.32 -1.92
CA MET A 100 -8.18 -0.09 -1.61
C MET A 100 -9.61 -0.35 -1.16
N ARG A 101 -10.27 -1.34 -1.75
CA ARG A 101 -11.66 -1.69 -1.41
C ARG A 101 -11.77 -2.38 -0.06
N TRP A 102 -10.96 -3.42 0.17
CA TRP A 102 -11.09 -4.28 1.35
C TRP A 102 -10.23 -3.87 2.54
N GLU A 103 -9.09 -3.23 2.33
CA GLU A 103 -8.28 -2.71 3.44
C GLU A 103 -8.60 -1.25 3.76
N ASN A 104 -8.66 -0.40 2.73
CA ASN A 104 -8.84 1.03 2.95
C ASN A 104 -10.30 1.47 2.98
N ASP A 105 -11.24 0.56 2.76
CA ASP A 105 -12.69 0.82 2.77
C ASP A 105 -13.13 1.91 1.81
N LEU A 106 -12.43 2.07 0.69
CA LEU A 106 -12.76 3.09 -0.30
C LEU A 106 -13.93 2.64 -1.19
N GLU A 107 -14.79 3.59 -1.50
CA GLU A 107 -15.87 3.36 -2.47
C GLU A 107 -15.29 3.34 -3.90
N PRO A 108 -15.97 2.67 -4.86
CA PRO A 108 -15.49 2.58 -6.24
C PRO A 108 -15.18 3.95 -6.87
N GLU A 109 -15.95 4.99 -6.54
CA GLU A 109 -15.71 6.35 -7.02
C GLU A 109 -14.38 6.92 -6.53
N GLN A 110 -14.04 6.65 -5.27
CA GLN A 110 -12.77 7.09 -4.69
C GLN A 110 -11.60 6.33 -5.30
N ILE A 111 -11.76 5.03 -5.53
CA ILE A 111 -10.75 4.18 -6.16
C ILE A 111 -10.50 4.65 -7.60
N ALA A 112 -11.56 4.96 -8.35
CA ALA A 112 -11.44 5.49 -9.71
C ALA A 112 -10.63 6.78 -9.75
N LYS A 113 -10.93 7.73 -8.88
CA LYS A 113 -10.19 9.00 -8.77
C LYS A 113 -8.73 8.79 -8.39
N LEU A 114 -8.46 7.86 -7.49
CA LEU A 114 -7.13 7.61 -6.97
C LEU A 114 -6.25 6.91 -8.01
N THR A 115 -6.79 5.96 -8.74
CA THR A 115 -6.05 5.16 -9.73
C THR A 115 -6.01 5.79 -11.11
N GLY A 116 -6.89 6.74 -11.40
CA GLY A 116 -7.05 7.30 -12.75
C GLY A 116 -7.87 6.41 -13.68
N GLU A 117 -8.42 5.32 -13.19
CA GLU A 117 -9.28 4.43 -13.96
C GLU A 117 -10.72 4.97 -14.02
N SER A 118 -11.50 4.54 -15.02
CA SER A 118 -12.92 4.89 -15.07
C SER A 118 -13.70 4.17 -13.95
N LEU A 119 -14.77 4.78 -13.48
CA LEU A 119 -15.67 4.14 -12.52
C LEU A 119 -16.22 2.81 -13.06
N ARG A 120 -16.55 2.79 -14.35
CA ARG A 120 -17.02 1.56 -15.01
C ARG A 120 -15.98 0.44 -14.92
N TYR A 121 -14.71 0.77 -15.17
CA TYR A 121 -13.63 -0.21 -15.07
C TYR A 121 -13.51 -0.76 -13.65
N VAL A 122 -13.53 0.11 -12.65
CA VAL A 122 -13.44 -0.31 -11.23
C VAL A 122 -14.62 -1.21 -10.86
N ASN A 123 -15.86 -0.82 -11.21
CA ASN A 123 -17.04 -1.62 -10.93
C ASN A 123 -16.99 -2.98 -11.62
N ASN A 124 -16.62 -3.01 -12.90
CA ASN A 124 -16.49 -4.27 -13.64
C ASN A 124 -15.43 -5.18 -13.01
N THR A 125 -14.30 -4.62 -12.62
CA THR A 125 -13.22 -5.38 -11.96
C THR A 125 -13.73 -6.04 -10.68
N LEU A 126 -14.45 -5.29 -9.84
CA LEU A 126 -15.00 -5.80 -8.58
C LEU A 126 -16.07 -6.88 -8.83
N GLU A 127 -16.94 -6.69 -9.83
CA GLU A 127 -17.99 -7.64 -10.18
C GLU A 127 -17.44 -8.93 -10.80
N GLU A 128 -16.34 -8.85 -11.52
CA GLU A 128 -15.70 -9.99 -12.18
C GLU A 128 -14.87 -10.87 -11.23
N LEU A 129 -14.61 -10.41 -10.01
CA LEU A 129 -13.92 -11.24 -9.03
C LEU A 129 -14.75 -12.50 -8.72
N PRO A 130 -14.11 -13.68 -8.62
CA PRO A 130 -14.82 -14.89 -8.21
C PRO A 130 -15.56 -14.69 -6.89
N GLU A 131 -16.78 -15.20 -6.80
CA GLU A 131 -17.61 -15.06 -5.59
C GLU A 131 -16.92 -15.61 -4.34
N GLU A 132 -16.22 -16.74 -4.48
CA GLU A 132 -15.45 -17.32 -3.38
C GLU A 132 -14.34 -16.39 -2.92
N LEU A 133 -13.61 -15.75 -3.85
CA LEU A 133 -12.57 -14.80 -3.53
C LEU A 133 -13.15 -13.59 -2.78
N THR A 134 -14.25 -13.04 -3.27
CA THR A 134 -14.93 -11.90 -2.61
C THR A 134 -15.33 -12.25 -1.18
N ARG A 135 -15.86 -13.45 -0.98
CA ARG A 135 -16.25 -13.92 0.36
C ARG A 135 -15.05 -14.01 1.31
N GLU A 136 -13.93 -14.54 0.85
CA GLU A 136 -12.72 -14.66 1.65
C GLU A 136 -12.09 -13.29 1.91
N LEU A 137 -12.15 -12.37 0.94
CA LEU A 137 -11.71 -10.99 1.14
C LEU A 137 -12.53 -10.30 2.24
N ASP A 138 -13.85 -10.42 2.20
CA ASP A 138 -14.73 -9.85 3.22
C ASP A 138 -14.41 -10.38 4.62
N LYS A 139 -14.05 -11.66 4.70
CA LYS A 139 -13.83 -12.34 5.96
C LYS A 139 -12.45 -12.10 6.56
N SER A 140 -11.39 -12.07 5.75
CA SER A 140 -10.03 -12.24 6.26
C SER A 140 -9.00 -11.24 5.75
N TYR A 141 -9.31 -10.41 4.76
CA TYR A 141 -8.29 -9.57 4.14
C TYR A 141 -7.73 -8.52 5.12
N LYS A 142 -8.57 -7.91 5.94
CA LYS A 142 -8.10 -6.97 6.97
C LYS A 142 -7.15 -7.63 7.97
N ASP A 143 -7.39 -8.87 8.33
CA ASP A 143 -6.52 -9.61 9.25
C ASP A 143 -5.15 -9.88 8.62
N ILE A 144 -5.11 -10.13 7.32
CA ILE A 144 -3.86 -10.28 6.57
C ILE A 144 -3.09 -8.96 6.57
N CYS A 145 -3.75 -7.87 6.20
CA CYS A 145 -3.13 -6.55 6.12
C CYS A 145 -2.65 -6.04 7.48
N PHE A 146 -3.33 -6.40 8.55
CA PHE A 146 -2.90 -6.08 9.91
C PHE A 146 -1.49 -6.60 10.22
N ARG A 147 -1.05 -7.66 9.56
CA ARG A 147 0.30 -8.23 9.70
C ARG A 147 1.32 -7.63 8.74
N ILE A 148 0.89 -6.78 7.82
CA ILE A 148 1.75 -6.09 6.86
C ILE A 148 2.00 -4.67 7.36
N LYS A 149 3.10 -4.49 8.08
CA LYS A 149 3.43 -3.20 8.70
C LYS A 149 4.89 -2.84 8.42
N ALA A 150 5.15 -1.55 8.27
CA ALA A 150 6.51 -1.04 8.24
C ALA A 150 7.18 -1.34 9.59
N ASP A 151 8.41 -1.85 9.57
CA ASP A 151 9.09 -2.16 10.82
C ASP A 151 9.51 -0.90 11.60
N ASP A 152 9.71 -1.06 12.90
CA ASP A 152 10.05 0.05 13.80
C ASP A 152 11.40 0.68 13.47
N LYS A 153 12.33 -0.11 12.93
CA LYS A 153 13.65 0.40 12.51
C LYS A 153 13.51 1.33 11.33
N LEU A 154 12.65 0.98 10.37
CA LEU A 154 12.37 1.82 9.20
C LEU A 154 11.68 3.12 9.61
N LYS A 155 10.68 3.05 10.48
CA LYS A 155 9.99 4.22 11.02
C LYS A 155 10.95 5.15 11.77
N SER A 156 11.78 4.58 12.63
CA SER A 156 12.80 5.33 13.39
C SER A 156 13.85 5.98 12.48
N TYR A 157 14.25 5.27 11.43
CA TYR A 157 15.17 5.82 10.44
C TYR A 157 14.61 7.08 9.78
N VAL A 158 13.35 7.03 9.33
CA VAL A 158 12.69 8.17 8.69
C VAL A 158 12.59 9.35 9.65
N ILE A 159 12.15 9.13 10.88
CA ILE A 159 12.03 10.18 11.89
C ILE A 159 13.38 10.87 12.14
N ARG A 160 14.42 10.09 12.35
CA ARG A 160 15.76 10.63 12.59
C ARG A 160 16.32 11.38 11.39
N SER A 161 16.11 10.84 10.18
CA SER A 161 16.62 11.43 8.95
C SER A 161 15.96 12.78 8.66
N MET A 162 14.67 12.90 8.89
CA MET A 162 13.96 14.17 8.69
C MET A 162 14.34 15.20 9.76
N ASN A 163 14.45 14.79 11.01
CA ASN A 163 14.83 15.67 12.10
C ASN A 163 16.27 16.18 11.97
N SER A 164 17.15 15.41 11.33
CA SER A 164 18.55 15.80 11.10
C SER A 164 18.82 16.52 9.79
N GLY A 165 17.78 16.78 8.99
CA GLY A 165 17.93 17.46 7.69
C GLY A 165 18.58 16.62 6.59
N LYS A 166 18.66 15.31 6.74
CA LYS A 166 19.29 14.40 5.77
C LYS A 166 18.37 13.99 4.60
N LYS A 167 17.21 14.61 4.47
CA LYS A 167 16.24 14.35 3.41
C LYS A 167 16.88 14.30 2.02
N ARG A 168 17.71 15.30 1.70
CA ARG A 168 18.35 15.40 0.39
C ARG A 168 19.29 14.23 0.06
N GLN A 169 19.95 13.65 1.05
CA GLN A 169 20.87 12.54 0.83
C GLN A 169 20.15 11.26 0.43
N PHE A 170 18.93 11.08 0.91
CA PHE A 170 18.12 9.93 0.53
C PHE A 170 17.56 10.08 -0.89
N GLU A 171 17.06 11.27 -1.25
CA GLU A 171 16.54 11.56 -2.59
C GLU A 171 17.58 11.31 -3.69
N VAL A 172 18.85 11.64 -3.42
CA VAL A 172 19.96 11.42 -4.36
C VAL A 172 20.29 9.93 -4.53
N LYS A 173 20.10 9.13 -3.49
CA LYS A 173 20.40 7.69 -3.53
C LYS A 173 19.26 6.85 -4.09
N GLY A 174 18.06 7.41 -4.19
CA GLY A 174 16.87 6.74 -4.71
C GLY A 174 16.68 6.93 -6.22
N GLU A 175 17.59 7.64 -6.87
CA GLU A 175 17.66 7.76 -8.33
C GLU A 175 18.46 6.55 -8.87
#